data_6c97bf14e9f0f0ccb606146c1ea3e5af
#
_entry.id   6c97bf14e9f0f0ccb606146c1ea3e5af
#
_cell.length_a   1.000
_cell.length_b   1.000
_cell.length_c   1.000
_cell.angle_alpha   90.00
_cell.angle_beta   90.00
_cell.angle_gamma   90.00
#
_symmetry.space_group_name_H-M   'P 1'
#
loop_
_entity.id
_entity.type
_entity.pdbx_description
1 polymer ?
#
loop_
_entity_poly.entity_id
_entity_poly.type
_entity_poly.pdbx_seq_one_letter_code
_entity_poly.pdbx_strand_id
1 'polypeptide(L)'
;MNESSKIAQRFWELAKSQPEKLALQFGMPGQTEDFDFAKFWRRVERVTGHLQSTHGLKVGQRVAWLGLNHELQLVTLVACARLGLIFMPLNFRLALAELQSVLQDAKPSILIHDEMHADAAIRLSKDGASCVQWESLIASSSPKHLSLPVVNDDADVLLVYTSGTTGLPKGAVHTQAGLLANAQASDEAHEFNATDIVLSTLPMFHVGGLCIQTLPCLLYTSDAADEGLGV
;
A
#
# COMPACT_ATOMS: atom_id res chain seq x y z
N MET A 1 -7.04 3.30 -20.80
CA MET A 1 -7.67 2.34 -19.86
C MET A 1 -8.13 3.17 -18.67
N ASN A 2 -9.39 3.11 -18.31
CA ASN A 2 -9.84 3.71 -17.05
C ASN A 2 -9.55 2.72 -15.94
N GLU A 3 -8.81 3.17 -14.94
CA GLU A 3 -8.66 2.41 -13.69
C GLU A 3 -10.00 2.42 -12.96
N SER A 4 -10.42 1.29 -12.44
CA SER A 4 -11.71 1.20 -11.72
C SER A 4 -11.62 1.66 -10.27
N SER A 5 -10.42 1.61 -9.68
CA SER A 5 -10.13 2.10 -8.32
C SER A 5 -9.73 3.57 -8.37
N LYS A 6 -10.41 4.43 -7.62
CA LYS A 6 -10.07 5.88 -7.55
C LYS A 6 -8.66 6.12 -7.01
N ILE A 7 -8.20 5.32 -6.04
CA ILE A 7 -6.82 5.40 -5.54
C ILE A 7 -5.83 5.10 -6.67
N ALA A 8 -6.02 3.98 -7.37
CA ALA A 8 -5.15 3.60 -8.47
C ALA A 8 -5.24 4.59 -9.64
N GLN A 9 -6.44 5.10 -9.96
CA GLN A 9 -6.66 6.12 -10.98
C GLN A 9 -5.85 7.38 -10.68
N ARG A 10 -5.86 7.84 -9.43
CA ARG A 10 -5.09 9.02 -9.01
C ARG A 10 -3.60 8.86 -9.29
N PHE A 11 -2.99 7.75 -8.89
CA PHE A 11 -1.57 7.49 -9.17
C PHE A 11 -1.26 7.33 -10.66
N TRP A 12 -2.17 6.75 -11.42
CA TRP A 12 -2.04 6.64 -12.87
C TRP A 12 -2.09 8.01 -13.56
N GLU A 13 -2.99 8.90 -13.13
CA GLU A 13 -3.08 10.28 -13.60
C GLU A 13 -1.81 11.06 -13.31
N LEU A 14 -1.27 10.96 -12.10
CA LEU A 14 0.01 11.55 -11.71
C LEU A 14 1.17 11.03 -12.55
N ALA A 15 1.22 9.71 -12.79
CA ALA A 15 2.26 9.12 -13.64
C ALA A 15 2.16 9.58 -15.10
N LYS A 16 1.00 10.06 -15.57
CA LYS A 16 0.80 10.61 -16.91
C LYS A 16 1.03 12.10 -17.01
N SER A 17 0.50 12.87 -16.06
CA SER A 17 0.58 14.33 -16.07
C SER A 17 1.93 14.84 -15.58
N GLN A 18 2.55 14.14 -14.63
CA GLN A 18 3.80 14.54 -13.97
C GLN A 18 4.80 13.37 -13.85
N PRO A 19 5.16 12.70 -14.96
CA PRO A 19 5.91 11.44 -14.95
C PRO A 19 7.27 11.55 -14.25
N GLU A 20 7.97 12.69 -14.40
CA GLU A 20 9.32 12.92 -13.87
C GLU A 20 9.32 13.58 -12.48
N LYS A 21 8.13 13.96 -11.95
CA LYS A 21 8.05 14.52 -10.61
C LYS A 21 8.38 13.46 -9.57
N LEU A 22 9.20 13.85 -8.58
CA LEU A 22 9.53 12.98 -7.46
C LEU A 22 8.26 12.62 -6.67
N ALA A 23 7.94 11.33 -6.63
CA ALA A 23 6.86 10.79 -5.83
C ALA A 23 7.35 10.44 -4.42
N LEU A 24 8.48 9.74 -4.33
CA LEU A 24 9.11 9.40 -3.05
C LEU A 24 10.61 9.17 -3.22
N GLN A 25 11.34 9.35 -2.14
CA GLN A 25 12.72 8.95 -1.98
C GLN A 25 12.80 7.90 -0.87
N PHE A 26 13.49 6.80 -1.15
CA PHE A 26 13.63 5.71 -0.18
C PHE A 26 15.10 5.34 0.00
N GLY A 27 15.50 5.04 1.24
CA GLY A 27 16.85 4.58 1.56
C GLY A 27 17.38 5.19 2.85
N MET A 28 18.68 5.01 3.05
CA MET A 28 19.43 5.58 4.17
C MET A 28 20.13 6.87 3.73
N PRO A 29 20.47 7.78 4.65
CA PRO A 29 21.22 8.98 4.32
C PRO A 29 22.48 8.66 3.51
N GLY A 30 22.62 9.27 2.33
CA GLY A 30 23.74 9.04 1.41
C GLY A 30 23.59 7.84 0.46
N GLN A 31 22.54 7.04 0.60
CA GLN A 31 22.21 5.91 -0.27
C GLN A 31 20.70 5.85 -0.50
N THR A 32 20.16 6.87 -1.14
CA THR A 32 18.75 6.98 -1.45
C THR A 32 18.48 6.63 -2.90
N GLU A 33 17.32 6.05 -3.16
CA GLU A 33 16.78 5.80 -4.49
C GLU A 33 15.56 6.69 -4.70
N ASP A 34 15.56 7.44 -5.79
CA ASP A 34 14.46 8.31 -6.17
C ASP A 34 13.45 7.56 -7.03
N PHE A 35 12.18 7.79 -6.72
CA PHE A 35 11.04 7.27 -7.46
C PHE A 35 10.22 8.46 -7.95
N ASP A 36 10.29 8.72 -9.24
CA ASP A 36 9.32 9.55 -9.92
C ASP A 36 7.97 8.81 -10.04
N PHE A 37 6.89 9.54 -10.37
CA PHE A 37 5.57 8.93 -10.53
C PHE A 37 5.53 7.87 -11.63
N ALA A 38 6.30 8.02 -12.71
CA ALA A 38 6.36 7.01 -13.76
C ALA A 38 7.03 5.72 -13.28
N LYS A 39 8.12 5.81 -12.51
CA LYS A 39 8.79 4.66 -11.91
C LYS A 39 7.92 3.98 -10.85
N PHE A 40 7.28 4.78 -9.99
CA PHE A 40 6.33 4.28 -8.99
C PHE A 40 5.20 3.48 -9.66
N TRP A 41 4.56 4.06 -10.69
CA TRP A 41 3.48 3.41 -11.41
C TRP A 41 3.93 2.12 -12.11
N ARG A 42 5.09 2.11 -12.76
CA ARG A 42 5.67 0.88 -13.34
C ARG A 42 5.83 -0.23 -12.29
N ARG A 43 6.20 0.10 -11.05
CA ARG A 43 6.25 -0.87 -9.95
C ARG A 43 4.85 -1.34 -9.55
N VAL A 44 3.87 -0.45 -9.48
CA VAL A 44 2.46 -0.82 -9.23
C VAL A 44 1.97 -1.83 -10.30
N GLU A 45 2.24 -1.60 -11.57
CA GLU A 45 1.87 -2.53 -12.64
C GLU A 45 2.53 -3.92 -12.49
N ARG A 46 3.80 -3.95 -12.12
CA ARG A 46 4.51 -5.22 -11.87
C ARG A 46 3.90 -5.98 -10.70
N VAL A 47 3.71 -5.33 -9.57
CA VAL A 47 3.12 -5.94 -8.38
C VAL A 47 1.69 -6.38 -8.65
N THR A 48 0.88 -5.56 -9.33
CA THR A 48 -0.47 -5.94 -9.78
C THR A 48 -0.44 -7.24 -10.59
N GLY A 49 0.46 -7.30 -11.57
CA GLY A 49 0.62 -8.49 -12.41
C GLY A 49 1.08 -9.72 -11.63
N HIS A 50 2.00 -9.55 -10.70
CA HIS A 50 2.48 -10.64 -9.84
C HIS A 50 1.35 -11.19 -8.96
N LEU A 51 0.60 -10.33 -8.28
CA LEU A 51 -0.51 -10.73 -7.43
C LEU A 51 -1.62 -11.44 -8.22
N GLN A 52 -1.96 -10.94 -9.41
CA GLN A 52 -3.01 -11.51 -10.24
C GLN A 52 -2.58 -12.78 -10.98
N SER A 53 -1.42 -12.75 -11.65
CA SER A 53 -1.02 -13.83 -12.57
C SER A 53 -0.27 -14.96 -11.88
N THR A 54 0.55 -14.66 -10.87
CA THR A 54 1.34 -15.66 -10.15
C THR A 54 0.56 -16.30 -9.02
N HIS A 55 -0.20 -15.50 -8.28
CA HIS A 55 -0.95 -15.97 -7.11
C HIS A 55 -2.44 -16.12 -7.36
N GLY A 56 -2.96 -15.67 -8.49
CA GLY A 56 -4.38 -15.80 -8.85
C GLY A 56 -5.33 -15.11 -7.88
N LEU A 57 -4.88 -14.05 -7.21
CA LEU A 57 -5.66 -13.37 -6.18
C LEU A 57 -6.93 -12.73 -6.77
N LYS A 58 -8.00 -12.77 -6.00
CA LYS A 58 -9.34 -12.29 -6.38
C LYS A 58 -9.80 -11.19 -5.41
N VAL A 59 -10.72 -10.37 -5.89
CA VAL A 59 -11.38 -9.30 -5.11
C VAL A 59 -11.75 -9.78 -3.70
N GLY A 60 -11.46 -8.96 -2.70
CA GLY A 60 -11.74 -9.21 -1.29
C GLY A 60 -10.71 -10.07 -0.56
N GLN A 61 -9.73 -10.65 -1.27
CA GLN A 61 -8.65 -11.39 -0.61
C GLN A 61 -7.63 -10.44 0.03
N ARG A 62 -7.01 -10.92 1.12
CA ARG A 62 -6.09 -10.13 1.93
C ARG A 62 -4.64 -10.43 1.58
N VAL A 63 -3.85 -9.37 1.49
CA VAL A 63 -2.41 -9.37 1.24
C VAL A 63 -1.72 -8.83 2.49
N ALA A 64 -1.10 -9.70 3.28
CA ALA A 64 -0.37 -9.33 4.48
C ALA A 64 1.06 -8.88 4.14
N TRP A 65 1.55 -7.89 4.89
CA TRP A 65 2.92 -7.36 4.79
C TRP A 65 3.61 -7.46 6.15
N LEU A 66 4.72 -8.19 6.23
CA LEU A 66 5.55 -8.32 7.42
C LEU A 66 6.96 -7.83 7.11
N GLY A 67 7.26 -6.60 7.47
CA GLY A 67 8.56 -6.00 7.19
C GLY A 67 8.66 -4.56 7.66
N LEU A 68 9.85 -4.01 7.54
CA LEU A 68 10.12 -2.60 7.80
C LEU A 68 9.44 -1.72 6.73
N ASN A 69 9.43 -0.40 6.99
CA ASN A 69 8.99 0.56 5.98
C ASN A 69 9.80 0.38 4.70
N HIS A 70 9.09 0.29 3.58
CA HIS A 70 9.69 0.12 2.26
C HIS A 70 8.77 0.72 1.19
N GLU A 71 9.34 1.22 0.08
CA GLU A 71 8.53 1.79 -1.00
C GLU A 71 7.56 0.75 -1.60
N LEU A 72 7.96 -0.53 -1.63
CA LEU A 72 7.09 -1.62 -2.09
C LEU A 72 5.85 -1.82 -1.22
N GLN A 73 5.85 -1.36 0.02
CA GLN A 73 4.67 -1.38 0.88
C GLN A 73 3.58 -0.45 0.32
N LEU A 74 3.95 0.76 -0.09
CA LEU A 74 3.06 1.73 -0.73
C LEU A 74 2.61 1.25 -2.12
N VAL A 75 3.56 0.75 -2.90
CA VAL A 75 3.29 0.14 -4.21
C VAL A 75 2.29 -1.01 -4.09
N THR A 76 2.45 -1.88 -3.07
CA THR A 76 1.55 -3.02 -2.83
C THR A 76 0.16 -2.56 -2.40
N LEU A 77 0.05 -1.52 -1.57
CA LEU A 77 -1.24 -0.91 -1.21
C LEU A 77 -1.99 -0.43 -2.48
N VAL A 78 -1.31 0.28 -3.38
CA VAL A 78 -1.93 0.78 -4.63
C VAL A 78 -2.28 -0.38 -5.57
N ALA A 79 -1.44 -1.42 -5.66
CA ALA A 79 -1.74 -2.63 -6.43
C ALA A 79 -2.95 -3.38 -5.85
N CYS A 80 -3.08 -3.46 -4.53
CA CYS A 80 -4.26 -4.01 -3.86
C CYS A 80 -5.51 -3.20 -4.17
N ALA A 81 -5.44 -1.87 -4.07
CA ALA A 81 -6.54 -0.98 -4.43
C ALA A 81 -7.02 -1.22 -5.87
N ARG A 82 -6.08 -1.37 -6.80
CA ARG A 82 -6.32 -1.63 -8.22
C ARG A 82 -7.02 -2.97 -8.50
N LEU A 83 -6.73 -3.99 -7.69
CA LEU A 83 -7.27 -5.35 -7.82
C LEU A 83 -8.48 -5.62 -6.91
N GLY A 84 -8.93 -4.65 -6.10
CA GLY A 84 -9.96 -4.87 -5.09
C GLY A 84 -9.52 -5.85 -4.00
N LEU A 85 -8.22 -5.92 -3.72
CA LEU A 85 -7.63 -6.68 -2.63
C LEU A 85 -7.53 -5.80 -1.38
N ILE A 86 -7.40 -6.44 -0.23
CA ILE A 86 -7.26 -5.76 1.06
C ILE A 86 -5.81 -5.86 1.51
N PHE A 87 -5.11 -4.74 1.54
CA PHE A 87 -3.76 -4.65 2.07
C PHE A 87 -3.78 -4.70 3.59
N MET A 88 -2.90 -5.48 4.20
CA MET A 88 -2.86 -5.69 5.65
C MET A 88 -1.41 -5.59 6.16
N PRO A 89 -0.94 -4.38 6.53
CA PRO A 89 0.38 -4.23 7.12
C PRO A 89 0.39 -4.76 8.55
N LEU A 90 1.35 -5.65 8.87
CA LEU A 90 1.50 -6.27 10.16
C LEU A 90 2.49 -5.50 11.04
N ASN A 91 2.17 -5.38 12.31
CA ASN A 91 3.11 -4.85 13.29
C ASN A 91 4.22 -5.88 13.56
N PHE A 92 5.37 -5.70 12.92
CA PHE A 92 6.53 -6.59 13.05
C PHE A 92 7.15 -6.63 14.45
N ARG A 93 6.72 -5.73 15.36
CA ARG A 93 7.18 -5.70 16.76
C ARG A 93 6.40 -6.66 17.66
N LEU A 94 5.30 -7.24 17.18
CA LEU A 94 4.50 -8.21 17.92
C LEU A 94 5.25 -9.54 18.05
N ALA A 95 5.00 -10.25 19.15
CA ALA A 95 5.47 -11.60 19.31
C ALA A 95 4.84 -12.55 18.26
N LEU A 96 5.53 -13.63 17.94
CA LEU A 96 5.06 -14.59 16.92
C LEU A 96 3.66 -15.12 17.20
N ALA A 97 3.33 -15.39 18.46
CA ALA A 97 2.00 -15.87 18.86
C ALA A 97 0.90 -14.82 18.61
N GLU A 98 1.20 -13.54 18.81
CA GLU A 98 0.28 -12.44 18.52
C GLU A 98 0.05 -12.29 17.02
N LEU A 99 1.14 -12.33 16.22
CA LEU A 99 1.05 -12.33 14.76
C LEU A 99 0.25 -13.52 14.25
N GLN A 100 0.44 -14.70 14.83
CA GLN A 100 -0.33 -15.90 14.46
C GLN A 100 -1.83 -15.72 14.76
N SER A 101 -2.18 -15.11 15.90
CA SER A 101 -3.58 -14.79 16.23
C SER A 101 -4.20 -13.84 15.22
N VAL A 102 -3.46 -12.79 14.82
CA VAL A 102 -3.89 -11.82 13.78
C VAL A 102 -4.10 -12.53 12.44
N LEU A 103 -3.18 -13.40 12.02
CA LEU A 103 -3.29 -14.13 10.75
C LEU A 103 -4.41 -15.17 10.76
N GLN A 104 -4.68 -15.81 11.90
CA GLN A 104 -5.82 -16.74 12.04
C GLN A 104 -7.17 -16.04 11.94
N ASP A 105 -7.29 -14.81 12.44
CA ASP A 105 -8.49 -14.00 12.30
C ASP A 105 -8.63 -13.45 10.86
N ALA A 106 -7.58 -12.80 10.35
CA ALA A 106 -7.61 -12.14 9.04
C ALA A 106 -7.56 -13.12 7.86
N LYS A 107 -6.94 -14.29 7.99
CA LYS A 107 -6.78 -15.32 6.94
C LYS A 107 -6.28 -14.74 5.61
N PRO A 108 -5.10 -14.11 5.57
CA PRO A 108 -4.57 -13.59 4.32
C PRO A 108 -4.26 -14.71 3.34
N SER A 109 -4.41 -14.43 2.04
CA SER A 109 -4.06 -15.37 0.99
C SER A 109 -2.56 -15.41 0.72
N ILE A 110 -1.86 -14.30 1.01
CA ILE A 110 -0.42 -14.14 0.81
C ILE A 110 0.16 -13.36 1.99
N LEU A 111 1.37 -13.75 2.40
CA LEU A 111 2.20 -13.06 3.39
C LEU A 111 3.51 -12.63 2.71
N ILE A 112 3.62 -11.35 2.44
CA ILE A 112 4.83 -10.73 1.89
C ILE A 112 5.74 -10.36 3.05
N HIS A 113 7.04 -10.60 2.92
CA HIS A 113 8.01 -10.31 3.96
C HIS A 113 9.34 -9.78 3.41
N ASP A 114 10.10 -9.06 4.25
CA ASP A 114 11.50 -8.74 4.02
C ASP A 114 12.42 -9.91 4.44
N GLU A 115 13.71 -9.78 4.15
CA GLU A 115 14.70 -10.79 4.51
C GLU A 115 14.81 -10.96 6.02
N MET A 116 14.74 -9.87 6.79
CA MET A 116 14.86 -9.88 8.25
C MET A 116 13.76 -10.70 8.93
N HIS A 117 12.56 -10.73 8.33
CA HIS A 117 11.39 -11.43 8.88
C HIS A 117 11.09 -12.77 8.18
N ALA A 118 12.01 -13.28 7.35
CA ALA A 118 11.80 -14.52 6.57
C ALA A 118 11.47 -15.74 7.46
N ASP A 119 12.24 -15.98 8.52
CA ASP A 119 11.99 -17.10 9.43
C ASP A 119 10.63 -17.01 10.14
N ALA A 120 10.24 -15.80 10.56
CA ALA A 120 8.92 -15.56 11.14
C ALA A 120 7.81 -15.79 10.12
N ALA A 121 7.97 -15.28 8.90
CA ALA A 121 6.99 -15.44 7.83
C ALA A 121 6.78 -16.90 7.44
N ILE A 122 7.86 -17.70 7.32
CA ILE A 122 7.79 -19.15 7.04
C ILE A 122 7.02 -19.88 8.15
N ARG A 123 7.24 -19.51 9.41
CA ARG A 123 6.52 -20.12 10.55
C ARG A 123 5.02 -19.76 10.53
N LEU A 124 4.71 -18.50 10.22
CA LEU A 124 3.36 -17.95 10.21
C LEU A 124 2.52 -18.43 9.03
N SER A 125 3.15 -18.76 7.89
CA SER A 125 2.46 -19.18 6.67
C SER A 125 2.05 -20.65 6.65
N LYS A 126 2.42 -21.45 7.66
CA LYS A 126 2.10 -22.89 7.73
C LYS A 126 0.59 -23.19 7.69
N ASP A 127 -0.24 -22.23 8.09
CA ASP A 127 -1.69 -22.38 8.18
C ASP A 127 -2.43 -21.86 6.92
N GLY A 128 -1.75 -21.69 5.79
CA GLY A 128 -2.42 -21.53 4.50
C GLY A 128 -2.11 -20.29 3.65
N ALA A 129 -1.39 -19.28 4.16
CA ALA A 129 -0.97 -18.15 3.35
C ALA A 129 0.27 -18.52 2.48
N SER A 130 0.29 -18.09 1.22
CA SER A 130 1.53 -18.17 0.42
C SER A 130 2.57 -17.20 0.98
N CYS A 131 3.78 -17.67 1.26
CA CYS A 131 4.88 -16.87 1.77
C CYS A 131 5.72 -16.34 0.59
N VAL A 132 5.94 -15.02 0.53
CA VAL A 132 6.59 -14.35 -0.61
C VAL A 132 7.58 -13.32 -0.13
N GLN A 133 8.83 -13.43 -0.55
CA GLN A 133 9.82 -12.39 -0.33
C GLN A 133 9.55 -11.19 -1.25
N TRP A 134 9.63 -9.98 -0.72
CA TRP A 134 9.17 -8.76 -1.42
C TRP A 134 9.89 -8.48 -2.75
N GLU A 135 11.17 -8.82 -2.88
CA GLU A 135 11.92 -8.64 -4.12
C GLU A 135 11.33 -9.41 -5.30
N SER A 136 10.68 -10.54 -5.01
CA SER A 136 10.03 -11.34 -6.05
C SER A 136 8.84 -10.66 -6.70
N LEU A 137 8.20 -9.69 -5.98
CA LEU A 137 7.07 -8.92 -6.52
C LEU A 137 7.43 -8.11 -7.77
N ILE A 138 8.69 -7.68 -7.85
CA ILE A 138 9.20 -6.85 -8.94
C ILE A 138 10.20 -7.57 -9.85
N ALA A 139 10.55 -8.81 -9.53
CA ALA A 139 11.49 -9.61 -10.32
C ALA A 139 10.93 -9.97 -11.71
N SER A 140 9.61 -10.15 -11.81
CA SER A 140 8.94 -10.48 -13.06
C SER A 140 8.71 -9.24 -13.92
N SER A 141 8.69 -9.42 -15.24
CA SER A 141 8.25 -8.37 -16.17
C SER A 141 6.76 -8.06 -15.96
N SER A 142 6.37 -6.79 -16.20
CA SER A 142 4.95 -6.44 -16.21
C SER A 142 4.19 -7.30 -17.22
N PRO A 143 3.04 -7.85 -16.86
CA PRO A 143 2.25 -8.65 -17.79
C PRO A 143 1.77 -7.78 -18.96
N LYS A 144 1.75 -8.34 -20.15
CA LYS A 144 1.31 -7.61 -21.35
C LYS A 144 -0.17 -7.25 -21.32
N HIS A 145 -0.98 -8.00 -20.58
CA HIS A 145 -2.41 -7.77 -20.42
C HIS A 145 -2.82 -8.07 -18.99
N LEU A 146 -3.37 -7.06 -18.30
CA LEU A 146 -4.02 -7.18 -17.01
C LEU A 146 -5.53 -7.16 -17.21
N SER A 147 -6.23 -8.13 -16.65
CA SER A 147 -7.69 -8.10 -16.55
C SER A 147 -8.08 -7.47 -15.22
N LEU A 148 -8.30 -6.17 -15.22
CA LEU A 148 -8.65 -5.46 -13.99
C LEU A 148 -10.12 -5.68 -13.63
N PRO A 149 -10.43 -5.96 -12.36
CA PRO A 149 -11.80 -6.04 -11.89
C PRO A 149 -12.43 -4.64 -11.82
N VAL A 150 -13.76 -4.60 -11.78
CA VAL A 150 -14.47 -3.39 -11.37
C VAL A 150 -14.41 -3.30 -9.84
N VAL A 151 -13.88 -2.20 -9.34
CA VAL A 151 -13.71 -1.94 -7.91
C VAL A 151 -14.54 -0.73 -7.52
N ASN A 152 -15.48 -0.90 -6.59
CA ASN A 152 -16.31 0.18 -6.11
C ASN A 152 -15.60 1.03 -5.05
N ASP A 153 -16.04 2.26 -4.86
CA ASP A 153 -15.50 3.17 -3.85
C ASP A 153 -15.64 2.64 -2.41
N ASP A 154 -16.70 1.87 -2.14
CA ASP A 154 -16.95 1.24 -0.84
C ASP A 154 -16.19 -0.09 -0.66
N ALA A 155 -15.39 -0.52 -1.65
CA ALA A 155 -14.58 -1.71 -1.51
C ALA A 155 -13.51 -1.53 -0.43
N ASP A 156 -13.37 -2.55 0.41
CA ASP A 156 -12.31 -2.62 1.42
C ASP A 156 -10.93 -2.60 0.75
N VAL A 157 -9.99 -1.86 1.31
CA VAL A 157 -8.64 -1.72 0.74
C VAL A 157 -7.52 -1.83 1.76
N LEU A 158 -7.78 -1.47 3.02
CA LEU A 158 -6.78 -1.52 4.07
C LEU A 158 -7.38 -2.12 5.35
N LEU A 159 -6.67 -3.08 5.93
CA LEU A 159 -7.00 -3.70 7.22
C LEU A 159 -5.85 -3.48 8.19
N VAL A 160 -6.08 -2.70 9.25
CA VAL A 160 -5.07 -2.41 10.28
C VAL A 160 -5.52 -2.99 11.61
N TYR A 161 -4.67 -3.77 12.25
CA TYR A 161 -4.93 -4.30 13.59
C TYR A 161 -4.47 -3.32 14.68
N THR A 162 -5.32 -3.14 15.66
CA THR A 162 -5.04 -2.34 16.86
C THR A 162 -5.08 -3.22 18.10
N SER A 163 -4.33 -2.84 19.14
CA SER A 163 -4.40 -3.48 20.45
C SER A 163 -5.78 -3.22 21.04
N GLY A 164 -6.66 -4.23 21.02
CA GLY A 164 -7.99 -4.11 21.62
C GLY A 164 -7.91 -3.94 23.14
N THR A 165 -8.83 -3.16 23.72
CA THR A 165 -8.98 -2.98 25.18
C THR A 165 -9.27 -4.30 25.92
N THR A 166 -9.68 -5.34 25.19
CA THR A 166 -10.00 -6.69 25.71
C THR A 166 -8.84 -7.67 25.58
N GLY A 167 -7.64 -7.21 25.20
CA GLY A 167 -6.45 -8.07 25.03
C GLY A 167 -6.36 -8.80 23.69
N LEU A 168 -7.44 -8.89 22.91
CA LEU A 168 -7.40 -9.45 21.56
C LEU A 168 -7.28 -8.34 20.52
N PRO A 169 -6.39 -8.48 19.52
CA PRO A 169 -6.28 -7.53 18.43
C PRO A 169 -7.60 -7.39 17.68
N LYS A 170 -7.95 -6.16 17.28
CA LYS A 170 -9.14 -5.86 16.48
C LYS A 170 -8.72 -5.28 15.14
N GLY A 171 -9.24 -5.83 14.05
CA GLY A 171 -9.01 -5.34 12.70
C GLY A 171 -9.95 -4.18 12.37
N ALA A 172 -9.40 -3.01 12.07
CA ALA A 172 -10.13 -1.88 11.51
C ALA A 172 -10.01 -1.92 9.99
N VAL A 173 -11.15 -1.98 9.30
CA VAL A 173 -11.23 -2.01 7.84
C VAL A 173 -11.48 -0.61 7.32
N HIS A 174 -10.73 -0.22 6.31
CA HIS A 174 -10.90 1.06 5.61
C HIS A 174 -11.26 0.79 4.14
N THR A 175 -12.29 1.46 3.67
CA THR A 175 -12.68 1.44 2.25
C THR A 175 -11.83 2.39 1.42
N GLN A 176 -11.89 2.26 0.09
CA GLN A 176 -11.21 3.18 -0.81
C GLN A 176 -11.68 4.62 -0.63
N ALA A 177 -13.00 4.84 -0.56
CA ALA A 177 -13.56 6.16 -0.29
C ALA A 177 -13.11 6.71 1.07
N GLY A 178 -13.08 5.85 2.10
CA GLY A 178 -12.63 6.23 3.44
C GLY A 178 -11.16 6.67 3.48
N LEU A 179 -10.27 5.98 2.76
CA LEU A 179 -8.86 6.37 2.67
C LEU A 179 -8.67 7.69 1.91
N LEU A 180 -9.41 7.91 0.81
CA LEU A 180 -9.34 9.16 0.06
C LEU A 180 -9.88 10.33 0.87
N ALA A 181 -11.02 10.16 1.55
CA ALA A 181 -11.59 11.19 2.42
C ALA A 181 -10.63 11.54 3.59
N ASN A 182 -10.00 10.53 4.18
CA ASN A 182 -8.97 10.76 5.20
C ASN A 182 -7.76 11.50 4.63
N ALA A 183 -7.32 11.15 3.42
CA ALA A 183 -6.19 11.80 2.80
C ALA A 183 -6.50 13.27 2.46
N GLN A 184 -7.71 13.57 1.99
CA GLN A 184 -8.17 14.94 1.76
C GLN A 184 -8.24 15.74 3.07
N ALA A 185 -8.86 15.19 4.11
CA ALA A 185 -8.91 15.86 5.42
C ALA A 185 -7.53 16.11 6.02
N SER A 186 -6.58 15.20 5.77
CA SER A 186 -5.19 15.36 6.19
C SER A 186 -4.46 16.44 5.39
N ASP A 187 -4.70 16.51 4.08
CA ASP A 187 -4.19 17.57 3.20
C ASP A 187 -4.65 18.95 3.67
N GLU A 188 -5.94 19.12 3.89
CA GLU A 188 -6.54 20.35 4.42
C GLU A 188 -5.96 20.73 5.80
N ALA A 189 -5.75 19.73 6.68
CA ALA A 189 -5.23 19.98 8.03
C ALA A 189 -3.74 20.35 8.08
N HIS A 190 -2.95 19.86 7.14
CA HIS A 190 -1.51 20.13 7.07
C HIS A 190 -1.18 21.23 6.07
N GLU A 191 -2.16 21.67 5.28
CA GLU A 191 -1.98 22.69 4.24
C GLU A 191 -0.86 22.31 3.24
N PHE A 192 -0.85 21.03 2.81
CA PHE A 192 0.18 20.56 1.89
C PHE A 192 0.14 21.33 0.56
N ASN A 193 1.31 21.52 -0.02
CA ASN A 193 1.48 22.17 -1.32
C ASN A 193 2.42 21.35 -2.23
N ALA A 194 2.44 21.69 -3.52
CA ALA A 194 3.17 20.93 -4.54
C ALA A 194 4.70 20.83 -4.32
N THR A 195 5.27 21.64 -3.44
CA THR A 195 6.72 21.68 -3.15
C THR A 195 7.07 20.98 -1.84
N ASP A 196 6.08 20.54 -1.06
CA ASP A 196 6.33 19.92 0.24
C ASP A 196 6.95 18.52 0.11
N ILE A 197 7.88 18.26 1.01
CA ILE A 197 8.53 16.95 1.17
C ILE A 197 8.32 16.49 2.60
N VAL A 198 7.61 15.38 2.77
CA VAL A 198 7.32 14.80 4.07
C VAL A 198 8.30 13.69 4.40
N LEU A 199 9.01 13.83 5.52
CA LEU A 199 9.86 12.77 6.07
C LEU A 199 9.01 11.77 6.86
N SER A 200 8.76 10.59 6.28
CA SER A 200 8.01 9.51 6.91
C SER A 200 8.91 8.62 7.75
N THR A 201 8.97 8.87 9.06
CA THR A 201 9.77 8.08 10.02
C THR A 201 8.92 7.13 10.87
N LEU A 202 7.62 7.32 10.88
CA LEU A 202 6.70 6.47 11.63
C LEU A 202 6.48 5.13 10.92
N PRO A 203 6.23 4.05 11.67
CA PRO A 203 5.95 2.75 11.05
C PRO A 203 4.67 2.78 10.20
N MET A 204 4.79 2.36 8.94
CA MET A 204 3.65 2.31 8.00
C MET A 204 2.71 1.11 8.25
N PHE A 205 3.01 0.24 9.21
CA PHE A 205 2.01 -0.73 9.69
C PHE A 205 0.93 -0.08 10.57
N HIS A 206 1.12 1.17 10.98
CA HIS A 206 0.18 1.94 11.79
C HIS A 206 -0.44 3.07 10.96
N VAL A 207 -1.73 3.35 11.20
CA VAL A 207 -2.45 4.44 10.51
C VAL A 207 -1.74 5.79 10.65
N GLY A 208 -1.09 6.06 11.78
CA GLY A 208 -0.32 7.28 12.00
C GLY A 208 0.81 7.48 10.99
N GLY A 209 1.55 6.42 10.66
CA GLY A 209 2.62 6.48 9.67
C GLY A 209 2.11 6.43 8.23
N LEU A 210 1.08 5.63 7.96
CA LEU A 210 0.59 5.41 6.61
C LEU A 210 -0.44 6.47 6.16
N CYS A 211 -1.45 6.73 7.00
CA CYS A 211 -2.66 7.42 6.58
C CYS A 211 -2.68 8.92 6.93
N ILE A 212 -1.82 9.39 7.87
CA ILE A 212 -1.86 10.80 8.29
C ILE A 212 -0.97 11.69 7.40
N GLN A 213 0.20 11.22 7.00
CA GLN A 213 1.15 12.04 6.23
C GLN A 213 1.61 11.36 4.93
N THR A 214 2.01 10.08 4.99
CA THR A 214 2.66 9.42 3.85
C THR A 214 1.72 9.30 2.63
N LEU A 215 0.55 8.72 2.80
CA LEU A 215 -0.40 8.56 1.70
C LEU A 215 -1.03 9.89 1.25
N PRO A 216 -1.45 10.80 2.16
CA PRO A 216 -1.93 12.13 1.77
C PRO A 216 -0.91 12.93 0.98
N CYS A 217 0.33 13.01 1.43
CA CYS A 217 1.41 13.70 0.72
C CYS A 217 1.57 13.16 -0.70
N LEU A 218 1.62 11.83 -0.88
CA LEU A 218 1.72 11.20 -2.20
C LEU A 218 0.54 11.49 -3.13
N LEU A 219 -0.66 11.67 -2.58
CA LEU A 219 -1.87 11.90 -3.36
C LEU A 219 -2.09 13.37 -3.71
N TYR A 220 -1.75 14.31 -2.81
CA TYR A 220 -2.18 15.71 -2.89
C TYR A 220 -1.06 16.74 -3.13
N THR A 221 0.17 16.53 -2.68
CA THR A 221 1.26 17.50 -2.95
C THR A 221 1.55 17.72 -4.44
N SER A 222 1.01 16.87 -5.30
CA SER A 222 1.12 16.99 -6.76
C SER A 222 0.02 17.84 -7.40
N ASP A 223 -1.06 18.18 -6.66
CA ASP A 223 -2.26 18.84 -7.21
C ASP A 223 -2.32 20.36 -6.99
N ALA A 224 -1.55 20.91 -6.06
CA ALA A 224 -1.62 22.33 -5.73
C ALA A 224 -1.37 23.30 -6.92
N ALA A 225 -1.06 22.77 -8.10
CA ALA A 225 -0.93 23.58 -9.32
C ALA A 225 -2.24 23.72 -10.13
N ASP A 226 -3.27 22.91 -9.89
CA ASP A 226 -4.49 22.87 -10.71
C ASP A 226 -5.72 23.55 -10.07
N GLU A 227 -5.69 23.88 -8.78
CA GLU A 227 -6.82 24.56 -8.12
C GLU A 227 -6.92 26.07 -8.36
N GLY A 228 -6.12 26.62 -9.26
CA GLY A 228 -6.11 28.05 -9.62
C GLY A 228 -7.20 28.50 -10.61
N LEU A 229 -8.08 27.66 -11.08
CA LEU A 229 -9.11 28.03 -12.07
C LEU A 229 -10.50 27.51 -11.70
N GLY A 230 -11.08 28.07 -10.67
CA GLY A 230 -12.46 27.80 -10.31
C GLY A 230 -13.14 28.99 -9.64
N VAL A 231 -13.34 30.07 -10.39
CA VAL A 231 -14.37 31.08 -10.08
C VAL A 231 -15.28 31.17 -11.25
#